data_901ba36bdd2b9429e4ea839807df2e3c
#
_entry.id   901ba36bdd2b9429e4ea839807df2e3c
#
_cell.length_a   1.000
_cell.length_b   1.000
_cell.length_c   1.000
_cell.angle_alpha   90.00
_cell.angle_beta   90.00
_cell.angle_gamma   90.00
#
_symmetry.space_group_name_H-M   'P 1'
#
loop_
_entity.id
_entity.type
_entity.pdbx_description
1 polymer ?
#
loop_
_entity_poly.entity_id
_entity_poly.type
_entity_poly.pdbx_seq_one_letter_code
_entity_poly.pdbx_strand_id
1 'polypeptide(L)'
;IRQFNIIRSNSKIFHPGQSAELYMGKKIIARYGKIHPLILENFPKLSNTYGIELYFENLPIESMFRRNKNSKQESNFQYSEKDFSFIFNKDQNLFEVYRFVLGIDKKLIQKLEFFDEYLSNEIGSDKKSIAFKVTIQSFDKTLDEKDLEQIHQNIIDKVSSKFDAKIRS
;
A
#
# COMPACT_ATOMS: atom_id res chain seq x y z
N ILE A 1 -11.41 -11.12 3.51
CA ILE A 1 -10.59 -9.92 3.84
C ILE A 1 -11.52 -8.73 3.73
N ARG A 2 -11.69 -7.95 4.81
CA ARG A 2 -12.46 -6.71 4.76
C ARG A 2 -11.69 -5.71 3.90
N GLN A 3 -12.35 -5.16 2.90
CA GLN A 3 -11.74 -4.18 2.02
C GLN A 3 -11.66 -2.84 2.73
N PHE A 4 -10.45 -2.41 3.06
CA PHE A 4 -10.16 -1.05 3.40
C PHE A 4 -9.95 -0.22 2.13
N ASN A 5 -10.29 1.06 2.22
CA ASN A 5 -9.97 2.04 1.18
C ASN A 5 -9.32 3.26 1.84
N ILE A 6 -8.27 3.78 1.22
CA ILE A 6 -7.54 4.95 1.70
C ILE A 6 -7.69 6.04 0.66
N ILE A 7 -8.16 7.21 1.12
CA ILE A 7 -8.30 8.41 0.28
C ILE A 7 -7.64 9.60 0.96
N ARG A 8 -7.36 10.66 0.22
CA ARG A 8 -6.88 11.93 0.80
C ARG A 8 -7.93 12.49 1.77
N SER A 9 -7.47 13.01 2.91
CA SER A 9 -8.37 13.65 3.88
C SER A 9 -8.73 15.06 3.45
N ASN A 10 -10.01 15.41 3.62
CA ASN A 10 -10.51 16.77 3.52
C ASN A 10 -10.70 17.43 4.91
N SER A 11 -10.17 16.82 5.96
CA SER A 11 -10.26 17.34 7.32
C SER A 11 -9.42 18.61 7.48
N LYS A 12 -9.99 19.62 8.12
CA LYS A 12 -9.29 20.88 8.45
C LYS A 12 -8.25 20.73 9.57
N ILE A 13 -8.25 19.59 10.27
CA ILE A 13 -7.30 19.29 11.36
C ILE A 13 -5.94 18.89 10.81
N PHE A 14 -5.92 18.24 9.65
CA PHE A 14 -4.72 17.70 9.04
C PHE A 14 -4.26 18.50 7.82
N HIS A 15 -2.98 18.42 7.54
CA HIS A 15 -2.38 19.03 6.34
C HIS A 15 -2.97 18.40 5.07
N PRO A 16 -3.49 19.19 4.10
CA PRO A 16 -4.23 18.68 2.95
C PRO A 16 -3.41 17.77 2.02
N GLY A 17 -2.07 17.95 1.99
CA GLY A 17 -1.16 17.13 1.18
C GLY A 17 -0.49 15.99 1.93
N GLN A 18 -0.67 15.87 3.27
CA GLN A 18 0.00 14.89 4.12
C GLN A 18 -0.96 14.23 5.11
N SER A 19 -2.15 13.89 4.62
CA SER A 19 -3.18 13.25 5.43
C SER A 19 -4.05 12.32 4.61
N ALA A 20 -4.64 11.33 5.28
CA ALA A 20 -5.50 10.34 4.67
C ALA A 20 -6.67 9.95 5.58
N GLU A 21 -7.71 9.43 4.96
CA GLU A 21 -8.87 8.83 5.60
C GLU A 21 -8.91 7.35 5.25
N LEU A 22 -9.12 6.51 6.26
CA LEU A 22 -9.28 5.08 6.12
C LEU A 22 -10.75 4.71 6.23
N TYR A 23 -11.28 4.08 5.19
CA TYR A 23 -12.65 3.62 5.10
C TYR A 23 -12.74 2.11 5.16
N MET A 24 -13.85 1.63 5.73
CA MET A 24 -14.30 0.25 5.61
C MET A 24 -15.70 0.23 5.03
N GLY A 25 -15.82 -0.16 3.76
CA GLY A 25 -17.03 0.06 2.97
C GLY A 25 -17.31 1.55 2.83
N LYS A 26 -18.46 2.01 3.32
CA LYS A 26 -18.86 3.44 3.29
C LYS A 26 -18.53 4.19 4.60
N LYS A 27 -18.04 3.50 5.65
CA LYS A 27 -17.79 4.10 6.96
C LYS A 27 -16.33 4.49 7.10
N ILE A 28 -16.08 5.73 7.54
CA ILE A 28 -14.76 6.17 7.95
C ILE A 28 -14.41 5.52 9.29
N ILE A 29 -13.21 4.97 9.39
CA ILE A 29 -12.72 4.32 10.63
C ILE A 29 -11.53 5.04 11.23
N ALA A 30 -10.78 5.79 10.42
CA ALA A 30 -9.70 6.64 10.91
C ALA A 30 -9.43 7.81 9.98
N ARG A 31 -8.91 8.90 10.54
CA ARG A 31 -8.19 9.97 9.86
C ARG A 31 -6.80 10.06 10.46
N TYR A 32 -5.80 10.31 9.65
CA TYR A 32 -4.44 10.46 10.13
C TYR A 32 -3.61 11.33 9.20
N GLY A 33 -2.56 11.89 9.73
CA GLY A 33 -1.64 12.72 8.96
C GLY A 33 -0.91 13.76 9.79
N LYS A 34 -0.19 14.63 9.10
CA LYS A 34 0.45 15.78 9.71
C LYS A 34 -0.61 16.78 10.17
N ILE A 35 -0.50 17.31 11.38
CA ILE A 35 -1.41 18.34 11.87
C ILE A 35 -1.24 19.62 11.04
N HIS A 36 -2.35 20.30 10.78
CA HIS A 36 -2.36 21.50 9.96
C HIS A 36 -1.49 22.61 10.58
N PRO A 37 -0.62 23.28 9.82
CA PRO A 37 0.28 24.32 10.34
C PRO A 37 -0.43 25.41 11.13
N LEU A 38 -1.58 25.89 10.67
CA LEU A 38 -2.40 26.92 11.36
C LEU A 38 -2.83 26.49 12.77
N ILE A 39 -3.01 25.20 13.02
CA ILE A 39 -3.31 24.69 14.37
C ILE A 39 -2.04 24.74 15.23
N LEU A 40 -0.91 24.35 14.64
CA LEU A 40 0.38 24.31 15.34
C LEU A 40 0.91 25.71 15.71
N GLU A 41 0.45 26.77 15.05
CA GLU A 41 0.78 28.17 15.44
C GLU A 41 0.41 28.46 16.89
N ASN A 42 -0.65 27.85 17.41
CA ASN A 42 -1.06 27.98 18.81
C ASN A 42 -0.23 27.09 19.76
N PHE A 43 0.64 26.24 19.24
CA PHE A 43 1.44 25.29 19.99
C PHE A 43 2.91 25.32 19.56
N PRO A 44 3.67 26.38 19.84
CA PRO A 44 5.01 26.62 19.28
C PRO A 44 6.04 25.55 19.63
N LYS A 45 5.77 24.74 20.65
CA LYS A 45 6.63 23.59 21.02
C LYS A 45 6.36 22.34 20.17
N LEU A 46 5.30 22.32 19.38
CA LEU A 46 4.91 21.20 18.54
C LEU A 46 5.23 21.51 17.08
N SER A 47 6.37 21.03 16.60
CA SER A 47 6.73 21.07 15.18
C SER A 47 6.65 19.67 14.59
N ASN A 48 6.26 19.55 13.31
CA ASN A 48 6.18 18.27 12.60
C ASN A 48 5.34 17.19 13.31
N THR A 49 4.27 17.60 13.99
CA THR A 49 3.40 16.69 14.74
C THR A 49 2.45 15.96 13.80
N TYR A 50 2.30 14.67 14.01
CA TYR A 50 1.34 13.80 13.36
C TYR A 50 0.27 13.36 14.35
N GLY A 51 -0.94 13.15 13.84
CA GLY A 51 -2.07 12.71 14.66
C GLY A 51 -2.88 11.63 13.98
N ILE A 52 -3.68 10.94 14.79
CA ILE A 52 -4.68 9.98 14.34
C ILE A 52 -5.97 10.20 15.10
N GLU A 53 -7.09 10.19 14.39
CA GLU A 53 -8.45 10.20 14.91
C GLU A 53 -9.09 8.85 14.56
N LEU A 54 -9.58 8.12 15.57
CA LEU A 54 -10.21 6.81 15.40
C LEU A 54 -11.70 6.89 15.72
N TYR A 55 -12.54 6.35 14.83
CA TYR A 55 -13.98 6.25 14.97
C TYR A 55 -14.37 4.85 15.45
N PHE A 56 -14.31 4.64 16.77
CA PHE A 56 -14.54 3.31 17.38
C PHE A 56 -15.92 2.75 17.07
N GLU A 57 -16.94 3.61 16.97
CA GLU A 57 -18.31 3.25 16.62
C GLU A 57 -18.44 2.63 15.22
N ASN A 58 -17.48 2.91 14.34
CA ASN A 58 -17.44 2.38 12.99
C ASN A 58 -16.58 1.11 12.86
N LEU A 59 -15.82 0.76 13.91
CA LEU A 59 -15.01 -0.44 13.93
C LEU A 59 -15.87 -1.67 14.17
N PRO A 60 -15.63 -2.76 13.42
CA PRO A 60 -16.38 -4.01 13.57
C PRO A 60 -15.82 -4.86 14.73
N ILE A 61 -15.75 -4.29 15.91
CA ILE A 61 -15.07 -4.84 17.09
C ILE A 61 -15.51 -6.28 17.37
N GLU A 62 -16.83 -6.55 17.43
CA GLU A 62 -17.36 -7.88 17.71
C GLU A 62 -16.84 -8.96 16.75
N SER A 63 -16.76 -8.64 15.46
CA SER A 63 -16.30 -9.59 14.46
C SER A 63 -14.76 -9.71 14.40
N MET A 64 -14.03 -8.75 14.96
CA MET A 64 -12.58 -8.85 15.13
C MET A 64 -12.24 -9.87 16.23
N PHE A 65 -13.03 -9.90 17.31
CA PHE A 65 -12.83 -10.86 18.40
C PHE A 65 -13.39 -12.26 18.09
N ARG A 66 -14.44 -12.36 17.24
CA ARG A 66 -15.02 -13.66 16.84
C ARG A 66 -14.22 -14.40 15.76
N ARG A 67 -13.19 -13.80 15.17
CA ARG A 67 -12.33 -14.52 14.24
C ARG A 67 -11.53 -15.55 15.03
N ASN A 68 -11.90 -16.84 14.88
CA ASN A 68 -10.97 -17.90 15.11
C ASN A 68 -9.68 -17.54 14.37
N LYS A 69 -8.59 -17.44 15.10
CA LYS A 69 -7.26 -17.44 14.53
C LYS A 69 -7.10 -18.77 13.81
N ASN A 70 -7.57 -18.87 12.56
CA ASN A 70 -6.98 -19.83 11.68
C ASN A 70 -5.50 -19.42 11.64
N SER A 71 -4.66 -20.17 12.32
CA SER A 71 -3.22 -20.06 12.20
C SER A 71 -2.97 -20.02 10.69
N LYS A 72 -2.35 -18.96 10.20
CA LYS A 72 -1.85 -18.98 8.83
C LYS A 72 -0.99 -20.21 8.77
N GLN A 73 -1.37 -21.16 7.93
CA GLN A 73 -0.55 -22.31 7.65
C GLN A 73 0.78 -21.74 7.15
N GLU A 74 1.82 -21.90 7.94
CA GLU A 74 3.16 -21.47 7.52
C GLU A 74 3.60 -22.45 6.42
N SER A 75 4.01 -21.91 5.29
CA SER A 75 4.57 -22.73 4.23
C SER A 75 5.96 -23.21 4.66
N ASN A 76 6.22 -24.50 4.51
CA ASN A 76 7.54 -25.10 4.70
C ASN A 76 8.47 -24.91 3.49
N PHE A 77 7.96 -24.33 2.40
CA PHE A 77 8.73 -24.09 1.19
C PHE A 77 9.41 -22.73 1.24
N GLN A 78 10.56 -22.63 0.61
CA GLN A 78 11.35 -21.40 0.55
C GLN A 78 10.57 -20.30 -0.18
N TYR A 79 10.60 -19.08 0.37
CA TYR A 79 10.11 -17.89 -0.32
C TYR A 79 11.21 -17.25 -1.16
N SER A 80 10.82 -16.50 -2.16
CA SER A 80 11.69 -15.64 -2.97
C SER A 80 11.19 -14.19 -2.91
N GLU A 81 12.11 -13.27 -3.00
CA GLU A 81 11.81 -11.85 -3.08
C GLU A 81 12.22 -11.30 -4.45
N LYS A 82 11.38 -10.47 -5.05
CA LYS A 82 11.65 -9.75 -6.29
C LYS A 82 11.39 -8.29 -6.10
N ASP A 83 12.33 -7.46 -6.50
CA ASP A 83 12.24 -6.02 -6.46
C ASP A 83 11.76 -5.48 -7.81
N PHE A 84 10.90 -4.49 -7.76
CA PHE A 84 10.34 -3.80 -8.92
C PHE A 84 10.48 -2.29 -8.73
N SER A 85 10.78 -1.59 -9.82
CA SER A 85 10.75 -0.14 -9.85
C SER A 85 9.90 0.30 -11.03
N PHE A 86 8.86 1.11 -10.77
CA PHE A 86 7.94 1.61 -11.81
C PHE A 86 7.83 3.11 -11.75
N ILE A 87 7.69 3.72 -12.93
CA ILE A 87 7.35 5.13 -13.07
C ILE A 87 5.83 5.24 -13.23
N PHE A 88 5.19 5.87 -12.26
CA PHE A 88 3.76 6.16 -12.23
C PHE A 88 3.48 7.64 -12.45
N ASN A 89 2.21 7.98 -12.68
CA ASN A 89 1.74 9.35 -12.53
C ASN A 89 1.88 9.80 -11.08
N LYS A 90 2.20 11.06 -10.86
CA LYS A 90 2.50 11.63 -9.52
C LYS A 90 1.33 11.48 -8.54
N ASP A 91 0.11 11.56 -9.02
CA ASP A 91 -1.12 11.43 -8.25
C ASP A 91 -1.61 9.98 -8.09
N GLN A 92 -0.89 8.99 -8.67
CA GLN A 92 -1.26 7.59 -8.54
C GLN A 92 -1.38 7.16 -7.09
N ASN A 93 -2.55 6.62 -6.74
CA ASN A 93 -2.79 6.06 -5.41
C ASN A 93 -2.04 4.73 -5.25
N LEU A 94 -1.02 4.71 -4.40
CA LEU A 94 -0.20 3.52 -4.15
C LEU A 94 -0.96 2.39 -3.46
N PHE A 95 -2.03 2.70 -2.72
CA PHE A 95 -2.88 1.66 -2.14
C PHE A 95 -3.64 0.86 -3.20
N GLU A 96 -4.01 1.48 -4.31
CA GLU A 96 -4.58 0.76 -5.46
C GLU A 96 -3.56 -0.17 -6.09
N VAL A 97 -2.30 0.31 -6.27
CA VAL A 97 -1.19 -0.52 -6.76
C VAL A 97 -0.96 -1.71 -5.83
N TYR A 98 -0.88 -1.47 -4.53
CA TYR A 98 -0.73 -2.51 -3.50
C TYR A 98 -1.80 -3.60 -3.63
N ARG A 99 -3.07 -3.19 -3.65
CA ARG A 99 -4.19 -4.13 -3.77
C ARG A 99 -4.20 -4.89 -5.08
N PHE A 100 -3.86 -4.20 -6.16
CA PHE A 100 -3.83 -4.80 -7.49
C PHE A 100 -2.75 -5.88 -7.57
N VAL A 101 -1.52 -5.58 -7.16
CA VAL A 101 -0.40 -6.53 -7.21
C VAL A 101 -0.68 -7.76 -6.35
N LEU A 102 -1.16 -7.59 -5.09
CA LEU A 102 -1.57 -8.72 -4.25
C LEU A 102 -2.75 -9.53 -4.83
N GLY A 103 -3.49 -8.95 -5.76
CA GLY A 103 -4.60 -9.59 -6.45
C GLY A 103 -4.18 -10.36 -7.71
N ILE A 104 -2.97 -10.16 -8.25
CA ILE A 104 -2.47 -10.79 -9.48
C ILE A 104 -2.42 -12.31 -9.35
N ASP A 105 -1.84 -12.78 -8.24
CA ASP A 105 -1.83 -14.19 -7.86
C ASP A 105 -1.92 -14.33 -6.33
N LYS A 106 -3.12 -14.58 -5.82
CA LYS A 106 -3.39 -14.69 -4.39
C LYS A 106 -2.79 -15.92 -3.72
N LYS A 107 -2.36 -16.91 -4.52
CA LYS A 107 -1.76 -18.14 -3.99
C LYS A 107 -0.25 -17.98 -3.81
N LEU A 108 0.38 -17.27 -4.72
CA LEU A 108 1.83 -17.15 -4.77
C LEU A 108 2.36 -15.83 -4.19
N ILE A 109 1.67 -14.71 -4.41
CA ILE A 109 2.08 -13.40 -3.88
C ILE A 109 1.58 -13.25 -2.44
N GLN A 110 2.54 -13.29 -1.49
CA GLN A 110 2.23 -13.26 -0.06
C GLN A 110 2.28 -11.85 0.53
N LYS A 111 3.19 -11.01 0.05
CA LYS A 111 3.46 -9.68 0.62
C LYS A 111 3.96 -8.73 -0.45
N LEU A 112 3.69 -7.45 -0.27
CA LEU A 112 4.30 -6.34 -1.00
C LEU A 112 4.72 -5.27 0.01
N GLU A 113 5.89 -4.72 -0.17
CA GLU A 113 6.44 -3.61 0.63
C GLU A 113 6.99 -2.54 -0.30
N PHE A 114 6.48 -1.32 -0.17
CA PHE A 114 7.10 -0.15 -0.78
C PHE A 114 8.31 0.26 0.06
N PHE A 115 9.45 0.49 -0.57
CA PHE A 115 10.66 0.86 0.15
C PHE A 115 11.33 2.14 -0.37
N ASP A 116 10.96 2.61 -1.57
CA ASP A 116 11.51 3.86 -2.11
C ASP A 116 10.49 4.62 -2.97
N GLU A 117 10.52 5.95 -2.87
CA GLU A 117 9.80 6.88 -3.74
C GLU A 117 10.76 7.98 -4.20
N TYR A 118 10.96 8.07 -5.50
CA TYR A 118 11.86 9.03 -6.11
C TYR A 118 11.10 10.00 -7.01
N LEU A 119 11.34 11.29 -6.80
CA LEU A 119 10.78 12.39 -7.58
C LEU A 119 11.94 13.13 -8.25
N SER A 120 11.92 13.26 -9.57
CA SER A 120 12.91 14.01 -10.31
C SER A 120 12.31 14.58 -11.60
N ASN A 121 12.81 15.72 -12.03
CA ASN A 121 12.46 16.28 -13.33
C ASN A 121 12.93 15.40 -14.49
N GLU A 122 13.92 14.52 -14.28
CA GLU A 122 14.42 13.60 -15.29
C GLU A 122 13.40 12.55 -15.71
N ILE A 123 12.53 12.12 -14.77
CA ILE A 123 11.45 11.17 -15.06
C ILE A 123 10.13 11.85 -15.44
N GLY A 124 10.11 13.21 -15.41
CA GLY A 124 8.93 14.04 -15.66
C GLY A 124 8.39 14.68 -14.38
N SER A 125 8.01 15.95 -14.44
CA SER A 125 7.49 16.71 -13.29
C SER A 125 6.15 16.19 -12.76
N ASP A 126 5.39 15.47 -13.60
CA ASP A 126 4.12 14.83 -13.34
C ASP A 126 4.23 13.33 -13.01
N LYS A 127 5.46 12.83 -12.88
CA LYS A 127 5.76 11.41 -12.62
C LYS A 127 6.44 11.21 -11.28
N LYS A 128 6.38 9.97 -10.81
CA LYS A 128 7.13 9.45 -9.65
C LYS A 128 7.60 8.05 -9.91
N SER A 129 8.80 7.73 -9.48
CA SER A 129 9.32 6.36 -9.47
C SER A 129 9.04 5.75 -8.10
N ILE A 130 8.46 4.56 -8.09
CA ILE A 130 8.13 3.81 -6.88
C ILE A 130 8.82 2.46 -6.95
N ALA A 131 9.61 2.16 -5.93
CA ALA A 131 10.21 0.85 -5.76
C ALA A 131 9.47 0.03 -4.71
N PHE A 132 9.20 -1.21 -5.03
CA PHE A 132 8.56 -2.14 -4.12
C PHE A 132 9.09 -3.56 -4.28
N LYS A 133 9.06 -4.29 -3.17
CA LYS A 133 9.45 -5.68 -3.05
C LYS A 133 8.22 -6.57 -2.97
N VAL A 134 8.22 -7.67 -3.71
CA VAL A 134 7.18 -8.69 -3.66
C VAL A 134 7.76 -9.98 -3.11
N THR A 135 7.15 -10.50 -2.03
CA THR A 135 7.47 -11.82 -1.50
C THR A 135 6.58 -12.86 -2.16
N ILE A 136 7.20 -13.84 -2.78
CA ILE A 136 6.56 -14.92 -3.55
C ILE A 136 6.84 -16.25 -2.85
N GLN A 137 5.77 -16.99 -2.53
CA GLN A 137 5.89 -18.29 -1.87
C GLN A 137 4.72 -19.18 -2.25
N SER A 138 5.00 -20.46 -2.56
CA SER A 138 3.97 -21.48 -2.73
C SER A 138 3.76 -22.25 -1.42
N PHE A 139 2.55 -22.79 -1.23
CA PHE A 139 2.24 -23.72 -0.15
C PHE A 139 2.31 -25.19 -0.58
N ASP A 140 2.48 -25.43 -1.88
CA ASP A 140 2.35 -26.76 -2.48
C ASP A 140 3.70 -27.33 -2.96
N LYS A 141 4.64 -26.44 -3.38
CA LYS A 141 5.95 -26.83 -3.93
C LYS A 141 7.00 -25.73 -3.77
N THR A 142 8.27 -26.07 -3.87
CA THR A 142 9.33 -25.09 -4.09
C THR A 142 9.20 -24.53 -5.52
N LEU A 143 9.23 -23.21 -5.67
CA LEU A 143 9.19 -22.55 -6.97
C LEU A 143 10.55 -22.64 -7.64
N ASP A 144 10.57 -23.03 -8.90
CA ASP A 144 11.78 -23.00 -9.72
C ASP A 144 11.98 -21.61 -10.38
N GLU A 145 13.12 -21.47 -11.06
CA GLU A 145 13.49 -20.20 -11.71
C GLU A 145 12.49 -19.80 -12.80
N LYS A 146 11.90 -20.77 -13.51
CA LYS A 146 10.89 -20.52 -14.54
C LYS A 146 9.56 -20.03 -13.93
N ASP A 147 9.13 -20.66 -12.84
CA ASP A 147 7.96 -20.23 -12.10
C ASP A 147 8.13 -18.77 -11.64
N LEU A 148 9.31 -18.43 -11.09
CA LEU A 148 9.60 -17.08 -10.60
C LEU A 148 9.68 -16.04 -11.72
N GLU A 149 10.28 -16.38 -12.84
CA GLU A 149 10.38 -15.49 -14.01
C GLU A 149 8.99 -15.23 -14.62
N GLN A 150 8.15 -16.26 -14.71
CA GLN A 150 6.78 -16.13 -15.20
C GLN A 150 5.94 -15.19 -14.31
N ILE A 151 6.07 -15.30 -12.99
CA ILE A 151 5.38 -14.40 -12.05
C ILE A 151 5.93 -12.98 -12.18
N HIS A 152 7.26 -12.83 -12.28
CA HIS A 152 7.92 -11.55 -12.46
C HIS A 152 7.39 -10.83 -13.70
N GLN A 153 7.39 -11.49 -14.86
CA GLN A 153 6.89 -10.92 -16.11
C GLN A 153 5.38 -10.60 -16.04
N ASN A 154 4.59 -11.49 -15.42
CA ASN A 154 3.16 -11.27 -15.25
C ASN A 154 2.85 -10.01 -14.40
N ILE A 155 3.66 -9.76 -13.36
CA ILE A 155 3.52 -8.53 -12.55
C ILE A 155 3.85 -7.31 -13.41
N ILE A 156 4.95 -7.34 -14.18
CA ILE A 156 5.35 -6.23 -15.05
C ILE A 156 4.24 -5.89 -16.04
N ASP A 157 3.77 -6.89 -16.78
CA ASP A 157 2.77 -6.70 -17.83
C ASP A 157 1.45 -6.15 -17.28
N LYS A 158 1.00 -6.71 -16.16
CA LYS A 158 -0.28 -6.31 -15.55
C LYS A 158 -0.21 -4.93 -14.91
N VAL A 159 0.89 -4.60 -14.21
CA VAL A 159 1.05 -3.28 -13.60
C VAL A 159 1.19 -2.21 -14.68
N SER A 160 2.01 -2.46 -15.70
CA SER A 160 2.18 -1.53 -16.82
C SER A 160 0.86 -1.27 -17.56
N SER A 161 0.12 -2.33 -17.87
CA SER A 161 -1.18 -2.20 -18.56
C SER A 161 -2.25 -1.51 -17.72
N LYS A 162 -2.31 -1.80 -16.41
CA LYS A 162 -3.38 -1.29 -15.54
C LYS A 162 -3.20 0.18 -15.17
N PHE A 163 -1.97 0.62 -14.95
CA PHE A 163 -1.65 1.95 -14.41
C PHE A 163 -0.92 2.85 -15.40
N ASP A 164 -0.78 2.42 -16.66
CA ASP A 164 0.06 3.11 -17.66
C ASP A 164 1.46 3.42 -17.12
N ALA A 165 2.00 2.46 -16.35
CA ALA A 165 3.28 2.58 -15.67
C ALA A 165 4.40 1.96 -16.51
N LYS A 166 5.59 2.57 -16.45
CA LYS A 166 6.78 2.04 -17.13
C LYS A 166 7.74 1.46 -16.11
N ILE A 167 8.25 0.26 -16.38
CA ILE A 167 9.31 -0.30 -15.56
C ILE A 167 10.57 0.54 -15.71
N ARG A 168 11.23 0.79 -14.59
CA ARG A 168 12.53 1.47 -14.54
C ARG A 168 13.59 0.38 -14.34
N SER A 169 14.39 0.15 -15.37
CA SER A 169 15.57 -0.71 -15.33
C SER A 169 16.75 0.01 -14.67
#